data_5ec5fa8c2c2e386f5f4dd4e22cd5805f
#
_entry.id   5ec5fa8c2c2e386f5f4dd4e22cd5805f
#
_cell.length_a   1.000
_cell.length_b   1.000
_cell.length_c   1.000
_cell.angle_alpha   90.00
_cell.angle_beta   90.00
_cell.angle_gamma   90.00
#
_symmetry.space_group_name_H-M   'P 1'
#
loop_
_entity.id
_entity.type
_entity.pdbx_description
1 polymer ?
#
loop_
_entity_poly.entity_id
_entity_poly.type
_entity_poly.pdbx_seq_one_letter_code
_entity_poly.pdbx_strand_id
1 'polypeptide(L)'
;HLNAIFIDRFNPDLKAMREMIHRMEQGQTLVIAPEGTRARDEKMAQGKPGVAYLASKMGWTIVPVAISGTEDRIVIQNLKKLKKSSIKLTAGKSFVLPPFPKENREEKLQEYTDEIMCRIAVMLPEHNRGYYAEHPRLKELLVENK
;
A
#
# COMPACT_ATOMS: atom_id res chain seq x y z
N HIS A 1 -9.36 10.94 18.59
CA HIS A 1 -9.91 11.28 17.27
C HIS A 1 -8.92 10.81 16.20
N LEU A 2 -9.34 9.85 15.34
CA LEU A 2 -8.61 9.54 14.12
C LEU A 2 -8.73 10.76 13.20
N ASN A 3 -7.60 11.37 12.86
CA ASN A 3 -7.53 12.49 11.92
C ASN A 3 -7.63 11.99 10.47
N ALA A 4 -8.76 11.34 10.13
CA ALA A 4 -8.95 10.66 8.85
C ALA A 4 -9.36 11.64 7.75
N ILE A 5 -8.84 11.41 6.55
CA ILE A 5 -9.30 12.04 5.32
C ILE A 5 -10.23 11.05 4.62
N PHE A 6 -11.48 11.45 4.39
CA PHE A 6 -12.43 10.65 3.64
C PHE A 6 -12.22 10.89 2.14
N ILE A 7 -12.12 9.81 1.37
CA ILE A 7 -11.86 9.85 -0.07
C ILE A 7 -13.02 9.21 -0.81
N ASP A 8 -13.51 9.88 -1.87
CA ASP A 8 -14.38 9.23 -2.86
C ASP A 8 -13.56 8.16 -3.61
N ARG A 9 -13.98 6.89 -3.48
CA ARG A 9 -13.28 5.76 -4.12
C ARG A 9 -13.64 5.56 -5.59
N PHE A 10 -14.69 6.22 -6.06
CA PHE A 10 -15.26 6.00 -7.39
C PHE A 10 -14.94 7.16 -8.35
N ASN A 11 -14.62 8.34 -7.81
CA ASN A 11 -14.31 9.53 -8.60
C ASN A 11 -13.01 10.17 -8.14
N PRO A 12 -12.31 10.90 -9.05
CA PRO A 12 -11.15 11.69 -8.67
C PRO A 12 -11.51 12.75 -7.61
N ASP A 13 -10.99 12.60 -6.40
CA ASP A 13 -11.27 13.50 -5.29
C ASP A 13 -10.14 14.53 -5.11
N LEU A 14 -10.24 15.62 -5.87
CA LEU A 14 -9.26 16.71 -5.82
C LEU A 14 -9.24 17.42 -4.46
N LYS A 15 -10.35 17.40 -3.71
CA LYS A 15 -10.41 18.00 -2.37
C LYS A 15 -9.60 17.17 -1.38
N ALA A 16 -9.80 15.85 -1.37
CA ALA A 16 -9.02 14.94 -0.54
C ALA A 16 -7.53 15.00 -0.89
N MET A 17 -7.18 15.05 -2.19
CA MET A 17 -5.79 15.19 -2.63
C MET A 17 -5.13 16.47 -2.12
N ARG A 18 -5.82 17.62 -2.20
CA ARG A 18 -5.30 18.90 -1.67
C ARG A 18 -5.10 18.83 -0.17
N GLU A 19 -6.02 18.22 0.55
CA GLU A 19 -5.92 18.05 2.00
C GLU A 19 -4.73 17.15 2.38
N MET A 20 -4.49 16.05 1.64
CA MET A 20 -3.29 15.21 1.85
C MET A 20 -2.00 16.01 1.66
N ILE A 21 -1.91 16.77 0.56
CA ILE A 21 -0.74 17.61 0.26
C ILE A 21 -0.53 18.62 1.39
N HIS A 22 -1.57 19.34 1.76
CA HIS A 22 -1.51 20.35 2.82
C HIS A 22 -1.00 19.77 4.15
N ARG A 23 -1.51 18.61 4.57
CA ARG A 23 -1.06 17.96 5.81
C ARG A 23 0.40 17.48 5.73
N MET A 24 0.82 16.98 4.59
CA MET A 24 2.22 16.56 4.40
C MET A 24 3.17 17.77 4.43
N GLU A 25 2.79 18.91 3.85
CA GLU A 25 3.55 20.17 3.91
C GLU A 25 3.68 20.69 5.35
N GLN A 26 2.73 20.35 6.22
CA GLN A 26 2.79 20.65 7.66
C GLN A 26 3.65 19.64 8.45
N GLY A 27 4.35 18.71 7.78
CA GLY A 27 5.19 17.70 8.41
C GLY A 27 4.41 16.53 9.02
N GLN A 28 3.14 16.35 8.66
CA GLN A 28 2.36 15.20 9.11
C GLN A 28 2.70 13.95 8.28
N THR A 29 2.44 12.78 8.84
CA THR A 29 2.58 11.49 8.14
C THR A 29 1.22 11.01 7.68
N LEU A 30 1.12 10.57 6.41
CA LEU A 30 -0.05 9.93 5.85
C LEU A 30 0.08 8.41 5.92
N VAL A 31 -0.96 7.75 6.39
CA VAL A 31 -1.11 6.29 6.27
C VAL A 31 -2.19 6.01 5.24
N ILE A 32 -1.82 5.29 4.18
CA ILE A 32 -2.72 5.01 3.05
C ILE A 32 -2.69 3.52 2.74
N ALA A 33 -3.86 2.92 2.52
CA ALA A 33 -4.00 1.59 1.97
C ALA A 33 -4.02 1.69 0.43
N PRO A 34 -2.96 1.26 -0.28
CA PRO A 34 -2.84 1.49 -1.73
C PRO A 34 -3.83 0.68 -2.57
N GLU A 35 -4.44 -0.37 -2.01
CA GLU A 35 -5.49 -1.14 -2.67
C GLU A 35 -6.84 -0.39 -2.72
N GLY A 36 -7.04 0.58 -1.84
CA GLY A 36 -8.28 1.35 -1.73
C GLY A 36 -9.49 0.53 -1.26
N THR A 37 -9.30 -0.71 -0.86
CA THR A 37 -10.35 -1.63 -0.38
C THR A 37 -9.78 -2.61 0.64
N ARG A 38 -10.68 -3.34 1.33
CA ARG A 38 -10.29 -4.47 2.17
C ARG A 38 -10.05 -5.70 1.29
N ALA A 39 -9.01 -6.45 1.57
CA ALA A 39 -8.77 -7.77 0.97
C ALA A 39 -9.79 -8.78 1.53
N ARG A 40 -10.87 -9.05 0.77
CA ARG A 40 -11.93 -9.97 1.22
C ARG A 40 -11.53 -11.44 1.17
N ASP A 41 -10.61 -11.77 0.29
CA ASP A 41 -10.06 -13.11 0.06
C ASP A 41 -8.68 -13.32 0.70
N GLU A 42 -8.31 -12.42 1.62
CA GLU A 42 -7.03 -12.46 2.35
C GLU A 42 -5.80 -12.30 1.44
N LYS A 43 -5.99 -11.85 0.19
CA LYS A 43 -4.95 -11.68 -0.82
C LYS A 43 -4.85 -10.24 -1.27
N MET A 44 -3.64 -9.81 -1.62
CA MET A 44 -3.44 -8.48 -2.19
C MET A 44 -4.19 -8.33 -3.52
N ALA A 45 -4.95 -7.25 -3.63
CA ALA A 45 -5.53 -6.79 -4.89
C ALA A 45 -4.54 -5.90 -5.65
N GLN A 46 -4.88 -5.57 -6.90
CA GLN A 46 -4.10 -4.59 -7.66
C GLN A 46 -4.13 -3.22 -6.99
N GLY A 47 -2.97 -2.58 -6.87
CA GLY A 47 -2.83 -1.25 -6.29
C GLY A 47 -3.50 -0.16 -7.13
N LYS A 48 -3.99 0.87 -6.46
CA LYS A 48 -4.53 2.07 -7.08
C LYS A 48 -3.42 3.10 -7.32
N PRO A 49 -3.39 3.77 -8.48
CA PRO A 49 -2.27 4.64 -8.85
C PRO A 49 -2.17 5.95 -8.05
N GLY A 50 -3.18 6.30 -7.26
CA GLY A 50 -3.24 7.57 -6.54
C GLY A 50 -2.07 7.82 -5.59
N VAL A 51 -1.63 6.79 -4.86
CA VAL A 51 -0.48 6.91 -3.95
C VAL A 51 0.80 7.12 -4.73
N ALA A 52 1.04 6.36 -5.79
CA ALA A 52 2.20 6.49 -6.64
C ALA A 52 2.25 7.86 -7.32
N TYR A 53 1.10 8.37 -7.79
CA TYR A 53 0.98 9.70 -8.37
C TYR A 53 1.41 10.80 -7.38
N LEU A 54 0.83 10.80 -6.18
CA LEU A 54 1.14 11.81 -5.17
C LEU A 54 2.61 11.74 -4.74
N ALA A 55 3.09 10.54 -4.42
CA ALA A 55 4.45 10.36 -3.93
C ALA A 55 5.50 10.77 -4.98
N SER A 56 5.33 10.38 -6.25
CA SER A 56 6.26 10.73 -7.33
C SER A 56 6.21 12.22 -7.67
N LYS A 57 5.02 12.83 -7.67
CA LYS A 57 4.82 14.25 -7.97
C LYS A 57 5.42 15.15 -6.90
N MET A 58 5.29 14.77 -5.63
CA MET A 58 5.71 15.56 -4.48
C MET A 58 7.09 15.17 -3.94
N GLY A 59 7.70 14.09 -4.46
CA GLY A 59 8.97 13.57 -3.96
C GLY A 59 8.91 13.02 -2.53
N TRP A 60 7.74 12.51 -2.11
CA TRP A 60 7.57 12.00 -0.75
C TRP A 60 8.29 10.68 -0.52
N THR A 61 8.86 10.54 0.67
CA THR A 61 9.41 9.27 1.13
C THR A 61 8.28 8.30 1.48
N ILE A 62 8.38 7.08 0.96
CA ILE A 62 7.44 6.00 1.19
C ILE A 62 8.09 4.99 2.14
N VAL A 63 7.35 4.59 3.17
CA VAL A 63 7.69 3.44 4.02
C VAL A 63 6.64 2.37 3.75
N PRO A 64 7.00 1.26 3.05
CA PRO A 64 6.07 0.16 2.84
C PRO A 64 5.82 -0.57 4.16
N VAL A 65 4.55 -0.84 4.45
CA VAL A 65 4.15 -1.56 5.66
C VAL A 65 3.22 -2.70 5.29
N ALA A 66 3.56 -3.90 5.73
CA ALA A 66 2.73 -5.09 5.60
C ALA A 66 2.07 -5.43 6.95
N ILE A 67 0.80 -5.82 6.88
CA ILE A 67 0.04 -6.31 8.04
C ILE A 67 -0.45 -7.72 7.71
N SER A 68 -0.22 -8.66 8.61
CA SER A 68 -0.70 -10.04 8.50
C SER A 68 -1.30 -10.52 9.82
N GLY A 69 -2.12 -11.57 9.79
CA GLY A 69 -2.84 -12.07 10.96
C GLY A 69 -4.12 -11.31 11.25
N THR A 70 -4.59 -10.48 10.31
CA THR A 70 -5.86 -9.72 10.38
C THR A 70 -6.99 -10.38 9.58
N GLU A 71 -6.77 -11.58 9.07
CA GLU A 71 -7.73 -12.33 8.28
C GLU A 71 -9.03 -12.53 9.07
N ASP A 72 -10.15 -12.08 8.51
CA ASP A 72 -11.45 -12.07 9.20
C ASP A 72 -11.81 -13.45 9.78
N ARG A 73 -11.51 -14.52 9.04
CA ARG A 73 -11.75 -15.89 9.48
C ARG A 73 -10.99 -16.24 10.75
N ILE A 74 -9.70 -15.87 10.81
CA ILE A 74 -8.83 -16.16 11.97
C ILE A 74 -9.27 -15.33 13.16
N VAL A 75 -9.49 -14.03 12.95
CA VAL A 75 -9.89 -13.08 14.01
C VAL A 75 -11.24 -13.49 14.61
N ILE A 76 -12.24 -13.79 13.77
CA ILE A 76 -13.59 -14.20 14.22
C ILE A 76 -13.54 -15.55 14.95
N GLN A 77 -12.79 -16.54 14.43
CA GLN A 77 -12.66 -17.83 15.11
C GLN A 77 -11.97 -17.69 16.47
N ASN A 78 -10.92 -16.88 16.56
CA ASN A 78 -10.23 -16.65 17.82
C ASN A 78 -11.13 -15.91 18.81
N LEU A 79 -11.88 -14.91 18.35
CA LEU A 79 -12.85 -14.20 19.19
C LEU A 79 -13.91 -15.13 19.76
N LYS A 80 -14.51 -16.01 18.92
CA LYS A 80 -15.48 -17.03 19.36
C LYS A 80 -14.92 -18.00 20.40
N LYS A 81 -13.63 -18.28 20.34
CA LYS A 81 -12.93 -19.18 21.26
C LYS A 81 -12.26 -18.45 22.43
N LEU A 82 -12.47 -17.14 22.58
CA LEU A 82 -11.79 -16.27 23.55
C LEU A 82 -10.26 -16.39 23.49
N LYS A 83 -9.72 -16.65 22.30
CA LYS A 83 -8.27 -16.72 22.05
C LYS A 83 -7.74 -15.40 21.52
N LYS A 84 -6.48 -15.09 21.86
CA LYS A 84 -5.77 -13.93 21.32
C LYS A 84 -5.46 -14.16 19.85
N SER A 85 -5.67 -13.13 19.02
CA SER A 85 -5.17 -13.08 17.64
C SER A 85 -3.79 -12.45 17.63
N SER A 86 -2.87 -13.02 16.84
CA SER A 86 -1.54 -12.46 16.64
C SER A 86 -1.54 -11.66 15.34
N ILE A 87 -1.38 -10.34 15.47
CA ILE A 87 -1.26 -9.44 14.34
C ILE A 87 0.22 -9.07 14.22
N LYS A 88 0.79 -9.24 13.02
CA LYS A 88 2.16 -8.86 12.71
C LYS A 88 2.16 -7.66 11.79
N LEU A 89 2.86 -6.61 12.20
CA LEU A 89 3.12 -5.43 11.39
C LEU A 89 4.62 -5.42 11.07
N THR A 90 4.96 -5.31 9.78
CA THR A 90 6.34 -5.29 9.30
C THR A 90 6.53 -4.04 8.45
N ALA A 91 7.49 -3.19 8.82
CA ALA A 91 7.90 -2.05 8.02
C ALA A 91 9.14 -2.41 7.20
N GLY A 92 9.13 -2.09 5.92
CA GLY A 92 10.26 -2.26 5.01
C GLY A 92 11.14 -1.01 4.93
N LYS A 93 12.20 -1.11 4.14
CA LYS A 93 13.12 0.01 3.88
C LYS A 93 12.38 1.14 3.15
N SER A 94 12.57 2.36 3.63
CA SER A 94 12.03 3.56 2.99
C SER A 94 12.67 3.81 1.62
N PHE A 95 11.92 4.40 0.71
CA PHE A 95 12.38 4.77 -0.63
C PHE A 95 11.61 5.98 -1.17
N VAL A 96 12.11 6.54 -2.26
CA VAL A 96 11.47 7.64 -2.99
C VAL A 96 11.28 7.17 -4.42
N LEU A 97 10.12 7.45 -5.01
CA LEU A 97 9.88 7.20 -6.43
C LEU A 97 10.60 8.23 -7.29
N PRO A 98 10.96 7.89 -8.53
CA PRO A 98 11.42 8.88 -9.48
C PRO A 98 10.40 10.00 -9.67
N PRO A 99 10.83 11.19 -10.11
CA PRO A 99 9.92 12.30 -10.39
C PRO A 99 8.79 11.89 -11.36
N PHE A 100 7.61 12.50 -11.19
CA PHE A 100 6.47 12.19 -12.03
C PHE A 100 6.81 12.40 -13.53
N PRO A 101 6.59 11.40 -14.38
CA PRO A 101 7.06 11.41 -15.76
C PRO A 101 6.31 12.42 -16.62
N LYS A 102 7.00 12.99 -17.63
CA LYS A 102 6.38 13.85 -18.64
C LYS A 102 5.73 13.05 -19.77
N GLU A 103 6.32 11.90 -20.11
CA GLU A 103 5.89 11.00 -21.19
C GLU A 103 5.49 9.63 -20.63
N ASN A 104 4.70 8.85 -21.36
CA ASN A 104 4.25 7.51 -21.00
C ASN A 104 3.69 7.44 -19.57
N ARG A 105 2.87 8.44 -19.21
CA ARG A 105 2.44 8.67 -17.84
C ARG A 105 1.69 7.49 -17.21
N GLU A 106 0.80 6.86 -17.97
CA GLU A 106 -0.02 5.74 -17.48
C GLU A 106 0.85 4.52 -17.19
N GLU A 107 1.73 4.14 -18.14
CA GLU A 107 2.65 3.02 -18.00
C GLU A 107 3.59 3.22 -16.82
N LYS A 108 4.23 4.40 -16.73
CA LYS A 108 5.13 4.73 -15.62
C LYS A 108 4.42 4.80 -14.28
N LEU A 109 3.19 5.27 -14.26
CA LEU A 109 2.40 5.31 -13.03
C LEU A 109 2.02 3.90 -12.57
N GLN A 110 1.76 2.99 -13.51
CA GLN A 110 1.56 1.58 -13.19
C GLN A 110 2.84 0.94 -12.64
N GLU A 111 4.00 1.17 -13.28
CA GLU A 111 5.30 0.71 -12.78
C GLU A 111 5.56 1.19 -11.33
N TYR A 112 5.30 2.47 -11.06
CA TYR A 112 5.49 3.04 -9.73
C TYR A 112 4.52 2.45 -8.70
N THR A 113 3.29 2.17 -9.13
CA THR A 113 2.30 1.50 -8.28
C THR A 113 2.77 0.09 -7.96
N ASP A 114 3.22 -0.66 -8.97
CA ASP A 114 3.71 -2.02 -8.81
C ASP A 114 4.99 -2.08 -7.95
N GLU A 115 5.87 -1.07 -8.05
CA GLU A 115 7.04 -0.96 -7.15
C GLU A 115 6.62 -0.85 -5.68
N ILE A 116 5.64 0.03 -5.36
CA ILE A 116 5.11 0.16 -4.00
C ILE A 116 4.52 -1.17 -3.53
N MET A 117 3.67 -1.77 -4.35
CA MET A 117 2.94 -2.99 -4.00
C MET A 117 3.86 -4.20 -3.85
N CYS A 118 4.85 -4.35 -4.73
CA CYS A 118 5.83 -5.43 -4.64
C CYS A 118 6.70 -5.31 -3.39
N ARG A 119 7.06 -4.11 -2.96
CA ARG A 119 7.78 -3.89 -1.69
C ARG A 119 6.94 -4.26 -0.46
N ILE A 120 5.62 -4.11 -0.52
CA ILE A 120 4.72 -4.62 0.51
C ILE A 120 4.63 -6.14 0.42
N ALA A 121 4.46 -6.70 -0.78
CA ALA A 121 4.31 -8.14 -1.02
C ALA A 121 5.52 -8.97 -0.55
N VAL A 122 6.74 -8.44 -0.67
CA VAL A 122 7.97 -9.09 -0.14
C VAL A 122 7.84 -9.46 1.33
N MET A 123 7.19 -8.60 2.13
CA MET A 123 7.04 -8.78 3.58
C MET A 123 5.85 -9.66 3.98
N LEU A 124 4.98 -9.99 3.01
CA LEU A 124 3.81 -10.84 3.25
C LEU A 124 4.14 -12.33 3.03
N PRO A 125 3.44 -13.23 3.72
CA PRO A 125 3.42 -14.64 3.39
C PRO A 125 3.02 -14.85 1.92
N GLU A 126 3.56 -15.89 1.29
CA GLU A 126 3.33 -16.15 -0.15
C GLU A 126 1.85 -16.22 -0.53
N HIS A 127 1.06 -16.90 0.29
CA HIS A 127 -0.38 -17.06 0.05
C HIS A 127 -1.19 -15.75 0.11
N ASN A 128 -0.65 -14.70 0.73
CA ASN A 128 -1.28 -13.38 0.80
C ASN A 128 -0.87 -12.43 -0.34
N ARG A 129 0.11 -12.78 -1.19
CA ARG A 129 0.65 -11.90 -2.24
C ARG A 129 -0.31 -11.66 -3.40
N GLY A 130 -1.35 -12.49 -3.57
CA GLY A 130 -2.47 -12.30 -4.50
C GLY A 130 -2.07 -11.89 -5.92
N TYR A 131 -2.55 -10.75 -6.37
CA TYR A 131 -2.27 -10.21 -7.71
C TYR A 131 -0.76 -10.11 -8.02
N TYR A 132 0.07 -9.88 -7.00
CA TYR A 132 1.51 -9.68 -7.17
C TYR A 132 2.35 -10.95 -7.03
N ALA A 133 1.76 -12.13 -6.73
CA ALA A 133 2.50 -13.37 -6.45
C ALA A 133 3.52 -13.73 -7.55
N GLU A 134 3.15 -13.57 -8.82
CA GLU A 134 3.99 -13.89 -9.98
C GLU A 134 4.64 -12.66 -10.64
N HIS A 135 4.50 -11.47 -10.04
CA HIS A 135 4.98 -10.23 -10.65
C HIS A 135 6.52 -10.24 -10.78
N PRO A 136 7.09 -9.88 -11.98
CA PRO A 136 8.54 -9.89 -12.19
C PRO A 136 9.30 -9.08 -11.14
N ARG A 137 8.83 -7.87 -10.84
CA ARG A 137 9.46 -7.01 -9.84
C ARG A 137 9.50 -7.61 -8.44
N LEU A 138 8.46 -8.36 -8.03
CA LEU A 138 8.47 -9.08 -6.77
C LEU A 138 9.58 -10.15 -6.74
N LYS A 139 9.74 -10.89 -7.84
CA LYS A 139 10.79 -11.92 -7.94
C LYS A 139 12.19 -11.33 -7.79
N GLU A 140 12.45 -10.17 -8.41
CA GLU A 140 13.70 -9.43 -8.24
C GLU A 140 13.92 -9.04 -6.77
N LEU A 141 12.94 -8.38 -6.14
CA LEU A 141 13.02 -7.95 -4.76
C LEU A 141 13.21 -9.10 -3.76
N LEU A 142 12.64 -10.27 -4.02
CA LEU A 142 12.85 -11.47 -3.19
C LEU A 142 14.29 -12.01 -3.27
N VAL A 143 14.99 -11.77 -4.38
CA VAL A 143 16.41 -12.11 -4.52
C VAL A 143 17.30 -11.08 -3.82
N GLU A 144 16.97 -9.79 -3.96
CA GLU A 144 17.70 -8.68 -3.34
C GLU A 144 17.66 -8.71 -1.80
N ASN A 145 16.64 -9.34 -1.20
CA ASN A 145 16.42 -9.40 0.25
C ASN A 145 16.87 -10.73 0.90
N LYS A 146 17.58 -11.58 0.16
CA LYS A 146 18.24 -12.80 0.70
C LYS A 146 19.62 -12.47 1.23
#